data_6a2877caceec9d9a4be4e83696bca9d1
#
_entry.id   6a2877caceec9d9a4be4e83696bca9d1
#
_cell.length_a   1.000
_cell.length_b   1.000
_cell.length_c   1.000
_cell.angle_alpha   90.00
_cell.angle_beta   90.00
_cell.angle_gamma   90.00
#
_symmetry.space_group_name_H-M   'P 1'
#
loop_
_entity.id
_entity.type
_entity.pdbx_description
1 polymer ?
#
loop_
_entity_poly.entity_id
_entity_poly.type
_entity_poly.pdbx_seq_one_letter_code
_entity_poly.pdbx_strand_id
1 'polypeptide(L)'
;MTWTYGGDPASNARDAIRFLVGDTDTSDQLLNDEEIAWVNNQVTGSDTATTALYEAAWRSMIAIASKFSRLADQAVGDLKVDLFQKATNARAQADQLKALALREGNVPTPYAGGITVSDKDIDRDNSNMVQPSFARGQFRDPLAGSSVRQDFGSLAN
;
A
#
# COMPACT_ATOMS: atom_id res chain seq x y z
N MET A 1 16.97 -28.10 -4.16
CA MET A 1 16.79 -26.67 -4.42
C MET A 1 16.65 -26.52 -5.92
N THR A 2 15.53 -26.06 -6.35
CA THR A 2 15.20 -25.87 -7.76
C THR A 2 15.19 -24.40 -8.10
N TRP A 3 15.62 -24.05 -9.30
CA TRP A 3 15.52 -22.72 -9.86
C TRP A 3 15.04 -22.85 -11.30
N THR A 4 13.93 -22.23 -11.61
CA THR A 4 13.34 -22.24 -12.96
C THR A 4 12.80 -20.87 -13.31
N TYR A 5 13.13 -20.42 -14.52
CA TYR A 5 12.53 -19.23 -15.12
C TYR A 5 12.06 -19.59 -16.54
N GLY A 6 10.76 -19.56 -16.75
CA GLY A 6 10.14 -19.91 -18.04
C GLY A 6 10.03 -18.75 -19.02
N GLY A 7 10.33 -17.51 -18.58
CA GLY A 7 10.20 -16.31 -19.41
C GLY A 7 8.75 -15.86 -19.66
N ASP A 8 7.80 -16.36 -18.88
CA ASP A 8 6.37 -16.00 -19.01
C ASP A 8 5.83 -15.36 -17.72
N PRO A 9 6.20 -14.08 -17.45
CA PRO A 9 5.71 -13.35 -16.29
C PRO A 9 4.21 -13.04 -16.33
N ALA A 10 3.57 -13.16 -17.51
CA ALA A 10 2.15 -12.87 -17.60
C ALA A 10 1.26 -14.00 -17.08
N SER A 11 1.71 -15.24 -17.25
CA SER A 11 0.92 -16.44 -16.89
C SER A 11 1.41 -17.14 -15.61
N ASN A 12 2.63 -16.82 -15.17
CA ASN A 12 3.26 -17.49 -14.05
C ASN A 12 3.71 -16.51 -12.97
N ALA A 13 3.08 -16.57 -11.80
CA ALA A 13 3.40 -15.67 -10.68
C ALA A 13 4.87 -15.76 -10.23
N ARG A 14 5.49 -16.95 -10.25
CA ARG A 14 6.91 -17.12 -9.93
C ARG A 14 7.80 -16.37 -10.94
N ASP A 15 7.50 -16.51 -12.23
CA ASP A 15 8.24 -15.83 -13.28
C ASP A 15 8.02 -14.30 -13.20
N ALA A 16 6.81 -13.85 -12.86
CA ALA A 16 6.54 -12.44 -12.61
C ALA A 16 7.37 -11.87 -11.44
N ILE A 17 7.45 -12.60 -10.33
CA ILE A 17 8.27 -12.21 -9.18
C ILE A 17 9.75 -12.16 -9.56
N ARG A 18 10.28 -13.20 -10.25
CA ARG A 18 11.66 -13.22 -10.72
C ARG A 18 11.98 -12.04 -11.65
N PHE A 19 11.07 -11.74 -12.57
CA PHE A 19 11.22 -10.61 -13.48
C PHE A 19 11.28 -9.27 -12.72
N LEU A 20 10.39 -9.05 -11.75
CA LEU A 20 10.36 -7.83 -10.93
C LEU A 20 11.62 -7.68 -10.04
N VAL A 21 12.17 -8.77 -9.60
CA VAL A 21 13.38 -8.84 -8.74
C VAL A 21 14.67 -8.79 -9.56
N GLY A 22 14.60 -9.10 -10.87
CA GLY A 22 15.76 -9.21 -11.74
C GLY A 22 16.51 -10.55 -11.62
N ASP A 23 15.89 -11.59 -11.03
CA ASP A 23 16.44 -12.93 -10.87
C ASP A 23 16.09 -13.81 -12.09
N THR A 24 16.53 -13.38 -13.27
CA THR A 24 16.23 -14.04 -14.55
C THR A 24 17.40 -14.77 -15.19
N ASP A 25 18.59 -14.66 -14.58
CA ASP A 25 19.81 -15.30 -15.09
C ASP A 25 20.06 -16.63 -14.39
N THR A 26 20.16 -17.69 -15.20
CA THR A 26 20.48 -19.05 -14.73
C THR A 26 21.87 -19.18 -14.13
N SER A 27 22.79 -18.27 -14.47
CA SER A 27 24.17 -18.26 -13.99
C SER A 27 24.36 -17.50 -12.67
N ASP A 28 23.42 -16.59 -12.32
CA ASP A 28 23.47 -15.79 -11.08
C ASP A 28 22.10 -15.87 -10.34
N GLN A 29 21.83 -17.05 -9.80
CA GLN A 29 20.57 -17.35 -9.12
C GLN A 29 20.53 -16.70 -7.73
N LEU A 30 19.56 -15.85 -7.49
CA LEU A 30 19.40 -15.13 -6.22
C LEU A 30 18.48 -15.86 -5.24
N LEU A 31 17.37 -16.42 -5.73
CA LEU A 31 16.37 -17.11 -4.93
C LEU A 31 16.00 -18.47 -5.55
N ASN A 32 15.74 -19.46 -4.70
CA ASN A 32 15.22 -20.74 -5.14
C ASN A 32 13.70 -20.69 -5.36
N ASP A 33 13.17 -21.64 -6.12
CA ASP A 33 11.72 -21.74 -6.39
C ASP A 33 10.92 -21.90 -5.11
N GLU A 34 11.45 -22.65 -4.14
CA GLU A 34 10.82 -22.89 -2.85
C GLU A 34 10.75 -21.61 -1.99
N GLU A 35 11.77 -20.75 -2.06
CA GLU A 35 11.81 -19.46 -1.38
C GLU A 35 10.77 -18.51 -1.96
N ILE A 36 10.65 -18.44 -3.28
CA ILE A 36 9.64 -17.62 -3.97
C ILE A 36 8.23 -18.14 -3.70
N ALA A 37 8.03 -19.45 -3.76
CA ALA A 37 6.74 -20.06 -3.45
C ALA A 37 6.30 -19.75 -2.01
N TRP A 38 7.24 -19.81 -1.06
CA TRP A 38 6.96 -19.44 0.33
C TRP A 38 6.54 -17.98 0.47
N VAL A 39 7.28 -17.05 -0.15
CA VAL A 39 6.94 -15.62 -0.12
C VAL A 39 5.58 -15.36 -0.78
N ASN A 40 5.33 -15.97 -1.94
CA ASN A 40 4.05 -15.81 -2.65
C ASN A 40 2.86 -16.30 -1.81
N ASN A 41 3.03 -17.39 -1.06
CA ASN A 41 2.00 -17.90 -0.17
C ASN A 41 1.71 -16.99 1.04
N GLN A 42 2.67 -16.15 1.44
CA GLN A 42 2.49 -15.20 2.55
C GLN A 42 1.65 -13.97 2.16
N VAL A 43 1.47 -13.71 0.88
CA VAL A 43 0.71 -12.56 0.35
C VAL A 43 -0.68 -12.96 -0.19
N THR A 44 -1.09 -14.21 0.00
CA THR A 44 -2.45 -14.65 -0.30
C THR A 44 -3.44 -13.92 0.62
N GLY A 45 -4.21 -13.02 0.04
CA GLY A 45 -5.15 -12.15 0.78
C GLY A 45 -5.04 -10.67 0.41
N SER A 46 -4.11 -10.31 -0.47
CA SER A 46 -4.03 -8.97 -1.04
C SER A 46 -5.24 -8.65 -1.92
N ASP A 47 -5.68 -7.38 -1.93
CA ASP A 47 -6.89 -6.92 -2.60
C ASP A 47 -6.92 -7.19 -4.11
N THR A 48 -5.75 -7.27 -4.76
CA THR A 48 -5.62 -7.61 -6.19
C THR A 48 -4.43 -8.52 -6.45
N ALA A 49 -4.50 -9.30 -7.55
CA ALA A 49 -3.38 -10.15 -7.99
C ALA A 49 -2.11 -9.34 -8.27
N THR A 50 -2.24 -8.13 -8.81
CA THR A 50 -1.10 -7.24 -9.09
C THR A 50 -0.45 -6.75 -7.81
N THR A 51 -1.22 -6.36 -6.80
CA THR A 51 -0.72 -5.97 -5.49
C THR A 51 0.03 -7.12 -4.83
N ALA A 52 -0.52 -8.33 -4.88
CA ALA A 52 0.13 -9.53 -4.35
C ALA A 52 1.51 -9.79 -5.00
N LEU A 53 1.62 -9.60 -6.32
CA LEU A 53 2.89 -9.77 -7.02
C LEU A 53 3.95 -8.75 -6.58
N TYR A 54 3.58 -7.45 -6.49
CA TYR A 54 4.50 -6.43 -5.98
C TYR A 54 4.87 -6.66 -4.52
N GLU A 55 3.91 -7.12 -3.72
CA GLU A 55 4.15 -7.44 -2.31
C GLU A 55 5.08 -8.64 -2.15
N ALA A 56 4.95 -9.69 -2.94
CA ALA A 56 5.87 -10.81 -2.99
C ALA A 56 7.25 -10.38 -3.49
N ALA A 57 7.33 -9.55 -4.52
CA ALA A 57 8.57 -9.08 -5.09
C ALA A 57 9.38 -8.23 -4.10
N TRP A 58 8.77 -7.26 -3.39
CA TRP A 58 9.52 -6.46 -2.42
C TRP A 58 10.02 -7.28 -1.22
N ARG A 59 9.24 -8.27 -0.75
CA ARG A 59 9.67 -9.20 0.32
C ARG A 59 10.85 -10.05 -0.16
N SER A 60 10.82 -10.51 -1.40
CA SER A 60 11.92 -11.23 -2.05
C SER A 60 13.19 -10.37 -2.14
N MET A 61 13.07 -9.10 -2.50
CA MET A 61 14.19 -8.16 -2.54
C MET A 61 14.80 -7.88 -1.16
N ILE A 62 13.99 -7.82 -0.10
CA ILE A 62 14.52 -7.73 1.27
C ILE A 62 15.32 -8.98 1.65
N ALA A 63 14.86 -10.17 1.26
CA ALA A 63 15.61 -11.40 1.49
C ALA A 63 16.95 -11.40 0.77
N ILE A 64 16.99 -10.95 -0.49
CA ILE A 64 18.22 -10.78 -1.28
C ILE A 64 19.16 -9.75 -0.61
N ALA A 65 18.64 -8.59 -0.20
CA ALA A 65 19.43 -7.58 0.51
C ALA A 65 20.06 -8.14 1.79
N SER A 66 19.32 -8.97 2.53
CA SER A 66 19.82 -9.64 3.73
C SER A 66 20.91 -10.68 3.41
N LYS A 67 20.78 -11.42 2.30
CA LYS A 67 21.83 -12.33 1.81
C LYS A 67 23.12 -11.57 1.51
N PHE A 68 23.05 -10.46 0.75
CA PHE A 68 24.22 -9.62 0.43
C PHE A 68 24.82 -8.94 1.65
N SER A 69 24.02 -8.45 2.58
CA SER A 69 24.53 -7.86 3.84
C SER A 69 25.34 -8.87 4.64
N ARG A 70 24.83 -10.10 4.78
CA ARG A 70 25.54 -11.18 5.49
C ARG A 70 26.84 -11.56 4.79
N LEU A 71 26.85 -11.62 3.44
CA LEU A 71 28.06 -11.89 2.69
C LEU A 71 29.07 -10.76 2.81
N ALA A 72 28.63 -9.50 2.83
CA ALA A 72 29.49 -8.33 3.04
C ALA A 72 30.19 -8.36 4.41
N ASP A 73 29.54 -8.86 5.45
CA ASP A 73 30.14 -9.00 6.77
C ASP A 73 31.26 -10.04 6.83
N GLN A 74 31.25 -11.00 5.91
CA GLN A 74 32.26 -12.05 5.78
C GLN A 74 33.38 -11.69 4.78
N ALA A 75 33.16 -10.68 3.96
CA ALA A 75 34.08 -10.28 2.90
C ALA A 75 35.13 -9.26 3.41
N VAL A 76 36.26 -9.15 2.72
CA VAL A 76 37.36 -8.22 3.04
C VAL A 76 37.70 -7.37 1.82
N GLY A 77 38.04 -6.11 2.05
CA GLY A 77 38.48 -5.18 1.01
C GLY A 77 37.37 -4.76 0.04
N ASP A 78 37.71 -4.66 -1.23
CA ASP A 78 36.85 -4.15 -2.30
C ASP A 78 35.58 -5.00 -2.47
N LEU A 79 35.68 -6.32 -2.30
CA LEU A 79 34.53 -7.21 -2.36
C LEU A 79 33.46 -6.86 -1.31
N LYS A 80 33.88 -6.43 -0.12
CA LYS A 80 32.97 -5.98 0.93
C LYS A 80 32.17 -4.74 0.50
N VAL A 81 32.83 -3.80 -0.16
CA VAL A 81 32.23 -2.56 -0.66
C VAL A 81 31.18 -2.90 -1.73
N ASP A 82 31.50 -3.77 -2.68
CA ASP A 82 30.60 -4.20 -3.75
C ASP A 82 29.35 -4.91 -3.20
N LEU A 83 29.53 -5.82 -2.25
CA LEU A 83 28.44 -6.54 -1.63
C LEU A 83 27.55 -5.63 -0.79
N PHE A 84 28.14 -4.66 -0.10
CA PHE A 84 27.39 -3.65 0.65
C PHE A 84 26.56 -2.75 -0.29
N GLN A 85 27.16 -2.36 -1.44
CA GLN A 85 26.46 -1.59 -2.46
C GLN A 85 25.29 -2.39 -3.06
N LYS A 86 25.50 -3.68 -3.37
CA LYS A 86 24.41 -4.58 -3.84
C LYS A 86 23.28 -4.68 -2.80
N ALA A 87 23.61 -4.82 -1.52
CA ALA A 87 22.62 -4.85 -0.46
C ALA A 87 21.82 -3.53 -0.35
N THR A 88 22.49 -2.39 -0.49
CA THR A 88 21.86 -1.06 -0.47
C THR A 88 20.95 -0.86 -1.67
N ASN A 89 21.40 -1.22 -2.86
CA ASN A 89 20.60 -1.14 -4.09
C ASN A 89 19.37 -2.06 -4.01
N ALA A 90 19.52 -3.27 -3.48
CA ALA A 90 18.40 -4.20 -3.30
C ALA A 90 17.35 -3.65 -2.32
N ARG A 91 17.77 -2.96 -1.25
CA ARG A 91 16.82 -2.28 -0.33
C ARG A 91 16.10 -1.14 -1.02
N ALA A 92 16.81 -0.30 -1.77
CA ALA A 92 16.18 0.79 -2.52
C ALA A 92 15.15 0.28 -3.53
N GLN A 93 15.45 -0.82 -4.23
CA GLN A 93 14.51 -1.47 -5.14
C GLN A 93 13.31 -2.08 -4.39
N ALA A 94 13.53 -2.67 -3.21
CA ALA A 94 12.45 -3.15 -2.37
C ALA A 94 11.50 -2.02 -1.96
N ASP A 95 12.02 -0.84 -1.59
CA ASP A 95 11.20 0.32 -1.24
C ASP A 95 10.37 0.83 -2.43
N GLN A 96 10.93 0.80 -3.64
CA GLN A 96 10.18 1.14 -4.86
C GLN A 96 9.05 0.14 -5.13
N LEU A 97 9.32 -1.18 -5.04
CA LEU A 97 8.30 -2.22 -5.21
C LEU A 97 7.20 -2.12 -4.15
N LYS A 98 7.57 -1.81 -2.91
CA LYS A 98 6.62 -1.56 -1.83
C LYS A 98 5.72 -0.35 -2.12
N ALA A 99 6.28 0.74 -2.64
CA ALA A 99 5.52 1.91 -3.04
C ALA A 99 4.54 1.60 -4.19
N LEU A 100 4.94 0.74 -5.15
CA LEU A 100 4.06 0.26 -6.21
C LEU A 100 2.95 -0.62 -5.65
N ALA A 101 3.23 -1.54 -4.74
CA ALA A 101 2.23 -2.36 -4.07
C ALA A 101 1.17 -1.51 -3.35
N LEU A 102 1.60 -0.47 -2.62
CA LEU A 102 0.71 0.46 -1.94
C LEU A 102 -0.13 1.30 -2.92
N ARG A 103 0.43 1.66 -4.05
CA ARG A 103 -0.27 2.43 -5.08
C ARG A 103 -1.31 1.60 -5.83
N GLU A 104 -1.00 0.36 -6.16
CA GLU A 104 -1.91 -0.56 -6.88
C GLU A 104 -2.91 -1.23 -5.92
N GLY A 105 -2.55 -1.36 -4.64
CA GLY A 105 -3.48 -1.74 -3.60
C GLY A 105 -4.46 -0.61 -3.37
N ASN A 106 -5.73 -0.93 -3.28
CA ASN A 106 -6.77 0.02 -2.88
C ASN A 106 -6.65 0.32 -1.37
N VAL A 107 -5.42 0.65 -0.91
CA VAL A 107 -5.23 1.11 0.45
C VAL A 107 -5.96 2.44 0.53
N PRO A 108 -7.01 2.55 1.33
CA PRO A 108 -7.64 3.83 1.52
C PRO A 108 -6.55 4.80 1.99
N THR A 109 -6.16 5.71 1.11
CA THR A 109 -5.27 6.80 1.49
C THR A 109 -5.91 7.43 2.71
N PRO A 110 -5.19 7.59 3.84
CA PRO A 110 -5.75 8.22 5.01
C PRO A 110 -6.30 9.57 4.55
N TYR A 111 -7.63 9.67 4.54
CA TYR A 111 -8.31 10.86 4.10
C TYR A 111 -8.10 11.93 5.16
N ALA A 112 -7.13 12.80 4.93
CA ALA A 112 -6.82 13.91 5.84
C ALA A 112 -7.88 15.03 5.82
N GLY A 113 -8.96 14.83 5.05
CA GLY A 113 -9.94 15.86 4.77
C GLY A 113 -11.29 15.75 5.51
N GLY A 114 -11.45 14.79 6.40
CA GLY A 114 -12.72 14.62 7.13
C GLY A 114 -13.78 13.81 6.36
N ILE A 115 -15.02 13.89 6.76
CA ILE A 115 -16.17 13.14 6.26
C ILE A 115 -16.53 13.62 4.85
N THR A 116 -16.95 12.73 3.94
CA THR A 116 -17.47 13.12 2.63
C THR A 116 -18.76 13.92 2.76
N VAL A 117 -19.14 14.66 1.72
CA VAL A 117 -20.41 15.40 1.71
C VAL A 117 -21.60 14.44 1.91
N SER A 118 -21.53 13.27 1.26
CA SER A 118 -22.55 12.22 1.40
C SER A 118 -22.65 11.69 2.83
N ASP A 119 -21.52 11.45 3.49
CA ASP A 119 -21.52 10.97 4.88
C ASP A 119 -22.07 12.04 5.84
N LYS A 120 -21.77 13.32 5.58
CA LYS A 120 -22.37 14.45 6.34
C LYS A 120 -23.87 14.54 6.19
N ASP A 121 -24.38 14.28 4.99
CA ASP A 121 -25.82 14.30 4.75
C ASP A 121 -26.49 13.12 5.45
N ILE A 122 -25.87 11.91 5.42
CA ILE A 122 -26.35 10.75 6.17
C ILE A 122 -26.35 11.02 7.69
N ASP A 123 -25.29 11.61 8.22
CA ASP A 123 -25.20 11.95 9.64
C ASP A 123 -26.22 13.01 10.03
N ARG A 124 -26.50 13.98 9.16
CA ARG A 124 -27.51 15.03 9.39
C ARG A 124 -28.93 14.47 9.43
N ASP A 125 -29.22 13.49 8.57
CA ASP A 125 -30.53 12.86 8.47
C ASP A 125 -30.75 11.78 9.55
N ASN A 126 -29.68 11.40 10.27
CA ASN A 126 -29.75 10.42 11.34
C ASN A 126 -30.32 11.01 12.62
N SER A 127 -31.61 10.76 12.87
CA SER A 127 -32.34 11.24 14.06
C SER A 127 -31.81 10.73 15.41
N ASN A 128 -30.94 9.71 15.39
CA ASN A 128 -30.32 9.15 16.58
C ASN A 128 -28.99 9.80 16.95
N MET A 129 -28.46 10.67 16.10
CA MET A 129 -27.23 11.41 16.38
C MET A 129 -27.54 12.80 16.97
N VAL A 130 -26.75 13.17 17.97
CA VAL A 130 -26.80 14.54 18.50
C VAL A 130 -26.27 15.50 17.43
N GLN A 131 -27.15 16.36 16.93
CA GLN A 131 -26.74 17.36 15.95
C GLN A 131 -25.69 18.31 16.53
N PRO A 132 -24.65 18.68 15.75
CA PRO A 132 -23.64 19.61 16.22
C PRO A 132 -24.30 20.95 16.63
N SER A 133 -23.97 21.44 17.79
CA SER A 133 -24.52 22.71 18.32
C SER A 133 -24.12 23.93 17.49
N PHE A 134 -23.14 23.79 16.61
CA PHE A 134 -22.61 24.85 15.76
C PHE A 134 -22.80 24.51 14.28
N ALA A 135 -23.71 25.21 13.63
CA ALA A 135 -23.91 25.13 12.20
C ALA A 135 -23.06 26.19 11.46
N ARG A 136 -22.66 25.87 10.22
CA ARG A 136 -21.95 26.84 9.37
C ARG A 136 -22.84 28.06 9.13
N GLY A 137 -22.40 29.23 9.56
CA GLY A 137 -23.17 30.48 9.42
C GLY A 137 -24.03 30.83 10.63
N GLN A 138 -24.03 30.07 11.70
CA GLN A 138 -24.79 30.32 12.92
C GLN A 138 -24.61 31.75 13.49
N PHE A 139 -23.41 32.30 13.36
CA PHE A 139 -23.09 33.66 13.81
C PHE A 139 -23.26 34.74 12.73
N ARG A 140 -23.62 34.36 11.52
CA ARG A 140 -23.78 35.29 10.41
C ARG A 140 -25.16 35.97 10.43
N ASP A 141 -26.17 35.21 10.83
CA ASP A 141 -27.51 35.69 11.10
C ASP A 141 -28.11 34.72 12.14
N PRO A 142 -28.21 35.14 13.40
CA PRO A 142 -28.69 34.28 14.48
C PRO A 142 -30.17 33.85 14.30
N LEU A 143 -30.88 34.43 13.34
CA LEU A 143 -32.26 34.06 13.01
C LEU A 143 -32.39 33.24 11.71
N ALA A 144 -31.31 33.13 10.92
CA ALA A 144 -31.32 32.51 9.61
C ALA A 144 -31.21 30.97 9.65
N GLY A 145 -31.79 30.31 10.43
CA GLY A 145 -31.76 28.84 10.48
C GLY A 145 -32.58 28.27 11.60
N SER A 146 -33.25 29.10 12.34
CA SER A 146 -34.12 28.59 13.36
C SER A 146 -35.54 28.38 12.78
N SER A 147 -36.10 27.24 13.08
CA SER A 147 -37.52 26.93 12.84
C SER A 147 -38.48 27.97 13.48
N VAL A 148 -37.94 28.83 14.31
CA VAL A 148 -38.68 29.96 14.94
C VAL A 148 -39.24 30.94 13.90
N ARG A 149 -38.64 31.03 12.69
CA ARG A 149 -39.18 31.89 11.62
C ARG A 149 -40.46 31.37 10.99
N GLN A 150 -40.74 30.07 11.10
CA GLN A 150 -41.97 29.49 10.57
C GLN A 150 -43.18 29.70 11.52
N ASP A 151 -42.90 29.78 12.82
CA ASP A 151 -43.98 29.94 13.83
C ASP A 151 -44.50 31.38 13.94
N PHE A 152 -43.67 32.39 13.57
CA PHE A 152 -44.15 33.79 13.59
C PHE A 152 -45.04 34.16 12.37
N GLY A 153 -44.97 33.38 11.29
CA GLY A 153 -45.82 33.59 10.13
C GLY A 153 -47.27 33.07 10.29
N SER A 154 -47.49 32.20 11.28
CA SER A 154 -48.81 31.56 11.50
C SER A 154 -49.72 32.32 12.51
N LEU A 155 -49.21 33.34 13.20
CA LEU A 155 -49.97 34.10 14.19
C LEU A 155 -50.49 35.45 13.70
N ALA A 156 -50.37 35.71 12.38
CA ALA A 156 -50.85 36.97 11.78
C ALA A 156 -52.03 36.73 10.82
N ASN A 157 -53.06 36.00 11.28
CA ASN A 157 -54.40 36.01 10.70
C ASN A 157 -55.47 35.87 11.82
#